data_344fe5495b3b237b7f24407b772d05c9
#
_entry.id   344fe5495b3b237b7f24407b772d05c9
#
_cell.length_a   1.000
_cell.length_b   1.000
_cell.length_c   1.000
_cell.angle_alpha   90.00
_cell.angle_beta   90.00
_cell.angle_gamma   90.00
#
_symmetry.space_group_name_H-M   'P 1'
#
loop_
_entity.id
_entity.type
_entity.pdbx_description
1 polymer ?
#
loop_
_entity_poly.entity_id
_entity_poly.type
_entity_poly.pdbx_seq_one_letter_code
_entity_poly.pdbx_strand_id
1 'polypeptide(L)'
;IILLLLLNFNNVWANNFISRGYYVIDLSQKLEWMTCTVGMVWDKNKCVGKPIKVQLDQIASVISQANEQLEGSWRLPNRKELENIVCKDCQKVKINSKIFPNTPPESFWTNEKNPWQSQFMWTVNFFTGHTFGRFPGFIPNYVRLVRDR
;
A
#
# COMPACT_ATOMS: atom_id res chain seq x y z
N ILE A 1 -22.53 -49.00 11.66
CA ILE A 1 -22.82 -47.61 11.19
C ILE A 1 -21.63 -46.77 11.51
N ILE A 2 -20.82 -46.44 10.49
CA ILE A 2 -19.63 -45.58 10.62
C ILE A 2 -20.11 -44.13 10.40
N LEU A 3 -20.04 -43.35 11.48
CA LEU A 3 -20.36 -41.92 11.40
C LEU A 3 -19.14 -41.18 10.85
N LEU A 4 -19.17 -40.79 9.56
CA LEU A 4 -18.18 -39.95 8.94
C LEU A 4 -18.38 -38.50 9.45
N LEU A 5 -17.55 -38.09 10.39
CA LEU A 5 -17.39 -36.70 10.78
C LEU A 5 -16.71 -35.97 9.63
N LEU A 6 -17.51 -35.26 8.84
CA LEU A 6 -17.00 -34.26 7.88
C LEU A 6 -16.43 -33.10 8.67
N LEU A 7 -15.11 -33.09 8.87
CA LEU A 7 -14.39 -31.91 9.34
C LEU A 7 -14.44 -30.86 8.23
N ASN A 8 -15.34 -29.91 8.37
CA ASN A 8 -15.30 -28.69 7.58
C ASN A 8 -14.04 -27.92 7.97
N PHE A 9 -12.97 -28.07 7.20
CA PHE A 9 -11.84 -27.16 7.24
C PHE A 9 -12.34 -25.83 6.66
N ASN A 10 -12.87 -24.97 7.51
CA ASN A 10 -12.97 -23.57 7.20
C ASN A 10 -11.53 -23.11 6.96
N ASN A 11 -11.17 -22.83 5.72
CA ASN A 11 -9.96 -22.11 5.38
C ASN A 11 -10.07 -20.71 6.01
N VAL A 12 -9.64 -20.60 7.25
CA VAL A 12 -9.35 -19.33 7.88
C VAL A 12 -8.13 -18.81 7.13
N TRP A 13 -8.36 -17.95 6.13
CA TRP A 13 -7.30 -17.16 5.54
C TRP A 13 -6.69 -16.39 6.70
N ALA A 14 -5.49 -16.80 7.12
CA ALA A 14 -4.75 -16.08 8.13
C ALA A 14 -4.60 -14.64 7.63
N ASN A 15 -5.20 -13.69 8.36
CA ASN A 15 -5.04 -12.28 8.06
C ASN A 15 -3.58 -11.93 8.36
N ASN A 16 -2.76 -11.80 7.31
CA ASN A 16 -1.33 -11.52 7.44
C ASN A 16 -1.04 -10.09 7.90
N PHE A 17 -2.07 -9.28 8.13
CA PHE A 17 -1.96 -7.90 8.55
C PHE A 17 -2.38 -7.71 10.00
N ILE A 18 -1.60 -6.94 10.74
CA ILE A 18 -1.91 -6.52 12.11
C ILE A 18 -1.93 -5.00 12.16
N SER A 19 -3.12 -4.42 12.38
CA SER A 19 -3.27 -2.96 12.52
C SER A 19 -2.67 -2.46 13.83
N ARG A 20 -1.86 -1.41 13.76
CA ARG A 20 -1.19 -0.75 14.88
C ARG A 20 -1.37 0.77 14.81
N GLY A 21 -2.60 1.25 14.59
CA GLY A 21 -2.88 2.67 14.47
C GLY A 21 -2.37 3.22 13.13
N TYR A 22 -1.40 4.14 13.17
CA TYR A 22 -0.87 4.78 11.97
C TYR A 22 -0.06 3.86 11.05
N TYR A 23 0.24 2.65 11.48
CA TYR A 23 0.91 1.65 10.64
C TYR A 23 0.27 0.27 10.74
N VAL A 24 0.54 -0.55 9.75
CA VAL A 24 0.07 -1.93 9.61
C VAL A 24 1.29 -2.84 9.48
N ILE A 25 1.35 -3.88 10.31
CA ILE A 25 2.36 -4.92 10.19
C ILE A 25 1.90 -5.91 9.12
N ASP A 26 2.74 -6.11 8.12
CA ASP A 26 2.60 -7.15 7.09
C ASP A 26 3.52 -8.32 7.44
N LEU A 27 2.95 -9.36 8.00
CA LEU A 27 3.70 -10.54 8.45
C LEU A 27 4.30 -11.32 7.26
N SER A 28 3.62 -11.31 6.12
CA SER A 28 4.05 -12.08 4.94
C SER A 28 5.29 -11.50 4.29
N GLN A 29 5.42 -10.17 4.30
CA GLN A 29 6.54 -9.46 3.69
C GLN A 29 7.58 -8.97 4.69
N LYS A 30 7.32 -9.09 6.00
CA LYS A 30 8.13 -8.52 7.08
C LYS A 30 8.31 -7.01 6.94
N LEU A 31 7.19 -6.33 6.66
CA LEU A 31 7.13 -4.90 6.42
C LEU A 31 6.15 -4.23 7.38
N GLU A 32 6.29 -2.94 7.51
CA GLU A 32 5.30 -2.08 8.13
C GLU A 32 4.87 -1.00 7.15
N TRP A 33 3.57 -0.93 6.89
CA TRP A 33 2.96 0.01 5.95
C TRP A 33 2.33 1.18 6.68
N MET A 34 2.37 2.38 6.13
CA MET A 34 1.48 3.43 6.58
C MET A 34 0.02 3.01 6.39
N THR A 35 -0.80 3.15 7.42
CA THR A 35 -2.24 2.87 7.34
C THR A 35 -2.93 3.81 6.36
N CYS A 36 -2.59 5.09 6.42
CA CYS A 36 -3.18 6.13 5.57
C CYS A 36 -2.31 6.42 4.34
N THR A 37 -2.96 6.84 3.26
CA THR A 37 -2.27 7.42 2.10
C THR A 37 -1.64 8.75 2.51
N VAL A 38 -0.47 9.08 1.96
CA VAL A 38 0.22 10.36 2.22
C VAL A 38 -0.71 11.55 1.96
N GLY A 39 -0.66 12.54 2.84
CA GLY A 39 -1.59 13.67 2.89
C GLY A 39 -2.70 13.51 3.91
N MET A 40 -2.99 12.27 4.31
CA MET A 40 -3.93 11.96 5.38
C MET A 40 -3.20 11.69 6.68
N VAL A 41 -3.88 11.88 7.79
CA VAL A 41 -3.37 11.63 9.14
C VAL A 41 -4.24 10.60 9.84
N TRP A 42 -3.60 9.67 10.55
CA TRP A 42 -4.31 8.74 11.43
C TRP A 42 -4.75 9.46 12.70
N ASP A 43 -6.04 9.52 12.93
CA ASP A 43 -6.63 10.12 14.11
C ASP A 43 -7.89 9.37 14.54
N LYS A 44 -7.99 9.01 15.82
CA LYS A 44 -9.15 8.34 16.41
C LYS A 44 -9.66 7.16 15.57
N ASN A 45 -8.75 6.24 15.24
CA ASN A 45 -9.02 5.01 14.49
C ASN A 45 -9.50 5.21 13.04
N LYS A 46 -9.15 6.33 12.41
CA LYS A 46 -9.47 6.60 11.00
C LYS A 46 -8.41 7.46 10.33
N CYS A 47 -8.39 7.43 8.99
CA CYS A 47 -7.62 8.36 8.19
C CYS A 47 -8.42 9.64 7.96
N VAL A 48 -7.91 10.78 8.39
CA VAL A 48 -8.54 12.09 8.24
C VAL A 48 -7.74 12.97 7.27
N GLY A 49 -8.42 13.93 6.65
CA GLY A 49 -7.85 14.80 5.64
C GLY A 49 -8.00 14.24 4.24
N LYS A 50 -7.24 14.81 3.30
CA LYS A 50 -7.26 14.40 1.88
C LYS A 50 -5.93 13.81 1.47
N PRO A 51 -5.93 12.69 0.74
CA PRO A 51 -4.70 12.17 0.15
C PRO A 51 -4.19 13.15 -0.91
N ILE A 52 -2.89 13.27 -1.03
CA ILE A 52 -2.24 14.13 -2.03
C ILE A 52 -1.55 13.30 -3.10
N LYS A 53 -1.54 13.84 -4.33
CA LYS A 53 -0.69 13.34 -5.41
C LYS A 53 0.59 14.17 -5.46
N VAL A 54 1.70 13.51 -5.67
CA VAL A 54 3.01 14.16 -5.77
C VAL A 54 3.75 13.70 -7.02
N GLN A 55 4.57 14.59 -7.57
CA GLN A 55 5.48 14.25 -8.65
C GLN A 55 6.69 13.48 -8.09
N LEU A 56 7.39 12.78 -8.94
CA LEU A 56 8.51 11.94 -8.54
C LEU A 56 9.62 12.73 -7.83
N ASP A 57 9.89 13.95 -8.26
CA ASP A 57 10.91 14.83 -7.66
C ASP A 57 10.53 15.34 -6.25
N GLN A 58 9.27 15.22 -5.86
CA GLN A 58 8.77 15.60 -4.54
C GLN A 58 8.87 14.45 -3.51
N ILE A 59 9.16 13.23 -3.96
CA ILE A 59 9.17 12.03 -3.09
C ILE A 59 10.20 12.14 -1.98
N ALA A 60 11.40 12.65 -2.25
CA ALA A 60 12.44 12.81 -1.22
C ALA A 60 11.97 13.70 -0.08
N SER A 61 11.26 14.79 -0.37
CA SER A 61 10.67 15.68 0.64
C SER A 61 9.57 14.98 1.44
N VAL A 62 8.72 14.19 0.79
CA VAL A 62 7.66 13.39 1.46
C VAL A 62 8.27 12.40 2.45
N ILE A 63 9.31 11.70 2.04
CA ILE A 63 10.02 10.73 2.89
C ILE A 63 10.69 11.44 4.07
N SER A 64 11.35 12.56 3.84
CA SER A 64 11.98 13.36 4.89
C SER A 64 10.96 13.79 5.95
N GLN A 65 9.82 14.33 5.53
CA GLN A 65 8.74 14.73 6.44
C GLN A 65 8.18 13.54 7.22
N ALA A 66 8.00 12.40 6.58
CA ALA A 66 7.52 11.20 7.25
C ALA A 66 8.49 10.74 8.34
N ASN A 67 9.79 10.75 8.06
CA ASN A 67 10.82 10.34 9.01
C ASN A 67 11.00 11.33 10.16
N GLU A 68 10.67 12.61 9.97
CA GLU A 68 10.65 13.61 11.04
C GLU A 68 9.41 13.49 11.94
N GLN A 69 8.26 13.20 11.37
CA GLN A 69 6.96 13.16 12.07
C GLN A 69 6.66 11.80 12.70
N LEU A 70 7.13 10.73 12.08
CA LEU A 70 6.89 9.35 12.48
C LEU A 70 8.23 8.64 12.64
N GLU A 71 8.40 7.91 13.69
CA GLU A 71 9.63 7.13 13.90
C GLU A 71 9.84 6.10 12.79
N GLY A 72 11.11 5.89 12.41
CA GLY A 72 11.54 4.85 11.48
C GLY A 72 12.18 5.37 10.21
N SER A 73 12.50 4.44 9.32
CA SER A 73 13.09 4.72 8.00
C SER A 73 12.07 4.41 6.91
N TRP A 74 11.16 5.32 6.70
CA TRP A 74 10.12 5.22 5.68
C TRP A 74 10.72 5.38 4.29
N ARG A 75 10.19 4.63 3.34
CA ARG A 75 10.59 4.65 1.93
C ARG A 75 9.41 4.35 1.00
N LEU A 76 9.59 4.57 -0.29
CA LEU A 76 8.66 4.02 -1.28
C LEU A 76 8.75 2.49 -1.28
N PRO A 77 7.63 1.80 -1.49
CA PRO A 77 7.64 0.37 -1.74
C PRO A 77 8.26 0.07 -3.11
N ASN A 78 8.87 -1.10 -3.25
CA ASN A 78 9.16 -1.61 -4.57
C ASN A 78 7.87 -2.14 -5.23
N ARG A 79 7.95 -2.48 -6.51
CA ARG A 79 6.79 -2.93 -7.28
C ARG A 79 6.14 -4.17 -6.65
N LYS A 80 6.94 -5.17 -6.32
CA LYS A 80 6.45 -6.44 -5.76
C LYS A 80 5.78 -6.26 -4.39
N GLU A 81 6.37 -5.43 -3.55
CA GLU A 81 5.79 -5.10 -2.24
C GLU A 81 4.39 -4.51 -2.40
N LEU A 82 4.25 -3.51 -3.28
CA LEU A 82 2.98 -2.83 -3.48
C LEU A 82 1.95 -3.73 -4.20
N GLU A 83 2.37 -4.56 -5.15
CA GLU A 83 1.52 -5.57 -5.79
C GLU A 83 0.95 -6.57 -4.76
N ASN A 84 1.75 -6.92 -3.75
CA ASN A 84 1.35 -7.92 -2.74
C ASN A 84 0.24 -7.45 -1.79
N ILE A 85 -0.03 -6.15 -1.71
CA ILE A 85 -1.18 -5.63 -0.94
C ILE A 85 -2.41 -5.38 -1.81
N VAL A 86 -2.35 -5.68 -3.10
CA VAL A 86 -3.53 -5.65 -3.99
C VAL A 86 -4.48 -6.77 -3.61
N CYS A 87 -5.74 -6.42 -3.42
CA CYS A 87 -6.84 -7.34 -3.23
C CYS A 87 -7.68 -7.43 -4.52
N LYS A 88 -7.44 -8.46 -5.33
CA LYS A 88 -8.11 -8.61 -6.64
C LYS A 88 -9.62 -8.80 -6.52
N ASP A 89 -10.06 -9.49 -5.46
CA ASP A 89 -11.46 -9.81 -5.23
C ASP A 89 -12.22 -8.72 -4.47
N CYS A 90 -11.54 -7.68 -4.00
CA CYS A 90 -12.18 -6.57 -3.32
C CYS A 90 -13.01 -5.74 -4.31
N GLN A 91 -14.18 -5.28 -3.84
CA GLN A 91 -15.06 -4.39 -4.59
C GLN A 91 -14.60 -2.93 -4.45
N LYS A 92 -15.00 -2.08 -5.40
CA LYS A 92 -14.71 -0.63 -5.45
C LYS A 92 -13.22 -0.29 -5.56
N VAL A 93 -12.43 -0.58 -4.52
CA VAL A 93 -10.97 -0.36 -4.48
C VAL A 93 -10.27 -1.69 -4.32
N LYS A 94 -9.18 -1.91 -5.05
CA LYS A 94 -8.46 -3.19 -5.09
C LYS A 94 -7.43 -3.31 -3.95
N ILE A 95 -7.86 -2.99 -2.75
CA ILE A 95 -7.09 -3.14 -1.50
C ILE A 95 -8.09 -3.42 -0.36
N ASN A 96 -7.65 -4.09 0.69
CA ASN A 96 -8.49 -4.32 1.86
C ASN A 96 -8.73 -3.00 2.61
N SER A 97 -9.90 -2.40 2.43
CA SER A 97 -10.26 -1.11 3.03
C SER A 97 -10.46 -1.12 4.54
N LYS A 98 -10.58 -2.31 5.15
CA LYS A 98 -10.57 -2.44 6.62
C LYS A 98 -9.16 -2.27 7.20
N ILE A 99 -8.15 -2.66 6.44
CA ILE A 99 -6.73 -2.55 6.80
C ILE A 99 -6.15 -1.22 6.35
N PHE A 100 -6.48 -0.81 5.13
CA PHE A 100 -5.98 0.41 4.48
C PHE A 100 -7.17 1.33 4.11
N PRO A 101 -7.77 2.01 5.10
CA PRO A 101 -8.98 2.79 4.86
C PRO A 101 -8.73 4.00 3.96
N ASN A 102 -9.79 4.41 3.25
CA ASN A 102 -9.79 5.61 2.41
C ASN A 102 -8.69 5.63 1.31
N THR A 103 -8.22 4.47 0.85
CA THR A 103 -7.26 4.39 -0.24
C THR A 103 -7.92 4.88 -1.54
N PRO A 104 -7.36 5.89 -2.22
CA PRO A 104 -7.87 6.32 -3.51
C PRO A 104 -7.81 5.21 -4.57
N PRO A 105 -8.85 5.06 -5.41
CA PRO A 105 -8.88 4.07 -6.49
C PRO A 105 -8.09 4.56 -7.71
N GLU A 106 -6.82 4.83 -7.53
CA GLU A 106 -5.92 5.38 -8.55
C GLU A 106 -4.50 4.81 -8.40
N SER A 107 -3.57 5.35 -9.17
CA SER A 107 -2.17 4.90 -9.20
C SER A 107 -1.35 5.42 -8.03
N PHE A 108 -0.46 4.55 -7.56
CA PHE A 108 0.51 4.80 -6.49
C PHE A 108 1.94 4.57 -7.00
N TRP A 109 2.87 5.42 -6.58
CA TRP A 109 4.27 5.30 -6.91
C TRP A 109 4.94 4.06 -6.30
N THR A 110 5.82 3.44 -7.07
CA THR A 110 6.87 2.54 -6.57
C THR A 110 8.24 3.21 -6.67
N ASN A 111 9.27 2.58 -6.11
CA ASN A 111 10.65 3.04 -6.24
C ASN A 111 11.37 2.48 -7.48
N GLU A 112 10.66 1.80 -8.38
CA GLU A 112 11.28 1.11 -9.51
C GLU A 112 11.11 1.87 -10.83
N LYS A 113 12.24 2.08 -11.52
CA LYS A 113 12.25 2.54 -12.90
C LYS A 113 11.92 1.41 -13.86
N ASN A 114 11.30 1.76 -14.99
CA ASN A 114 11.15 0.83 -16.08
C ASN A 114 12.55 0.52 -16.67
N PRO A 115 12.99 -0.75 -16.73
CA PRO A 115 14.34 -1.08 -17.17
C PRO A 115 14.58 -0.84 -18.66
N TRP A 116 13.51 -0.76 -19.47
CA TRP A 116 13.61 -0.51 -20.91
C TRP A 116 13.49 0.97 -21.27
N GLN A 117 12.83 1.75 -20.42
CA GLN A 117 12.60 3.18 -20.62
C GLN A 117 12.72 3.91 -19.29
N SER A 118 13.95 4.29 -18.93
CA SER A 118 14.30 4.82 -17.60
C SER A 118 13.62 6.13 -17.20
N GLN A 119 13.03 6.85 -18.17
CA GLN A 119 12.19 8.03 -17.91
C GLN A 119 10.84 7.68 -17.28
N PHE A 120 10.44 6.41 -17.31
CA PHE A 120 9.19 5.93 -16.73
C PHE A 120 9.41 5.14 -15.45
N MET A 121 8.42 5.24 -14.57
CA MET A 121 8.36 4.51 -13.31
C MET A 121 7.23 3.48 -13.33
N TRP A 122 7.40 2.43 -12.56
CA TRP A 122 6.32 1.51 -12.24
C TRP A 122 5.38 2.10 -11.20
N THR A 123 4.09 1.92 -11.44
CA THR A 123 3.00 2.27 -10.52
C THR A 123 2.07 1.08 -10.35
N VAL A 124 1.33 1.06 -9.24
CA VAL A 124 0.25 0.10 -9.02
C VAL A 124 -1.05 0.87 -8.88
N ASN A 125 -2.08 0.46 -9.62
CA ASN A 125 -3.37 1.12 -9.64
C ASN A 125 -4.39 0.37 -8.79
N PHE A 126 -4.90 0.98 -7.74
CA PHE A 126 -5.89 0.35 -6.86
C PHE A 126 -7.34 0.43 -7.35
N PHE A 127 -7.59 1.01 -8.50
CA PHE A 127 -8.89 0.86 -9.18
C PHE A 127 -8.97 -0.44 -9.97
N THR A 128 -7.91 -0.75 -10.73
CA THR A 128 -7.84 -1.94 -11.57
C THR A 128 -7.17 -3.14 -10.89
N GLY A 129 -6.30 -2.89 -9.92
CA GLY A 129 -5.41 -3.89 -9.31
C GLY A 129 -4.18 -4.21 -10.16
N HIS A 130 -3.94 -3.47 -11.24
CA HIS A 130 -2.87 -3.74 -12.20
C HIS A 130 -1.68 -2.81 -12.00
N THR A 131 -0.52 -3.30 -12.42
CA THR A 131 0.73 -2.56 -12.48
C THR A 131 0.88 -1.91 -13.86
N PHE A 132 1.37 -0.67 -13.87
CA PHE A 132 1.64 0.08 -15.10
C PHE A 132 3.05 0.67 -15.07
N GLY A 133 3.85 0.38 -16.11
CA GLY A 133 5.28 0.65 -16.15
C GLY A 133 5.70 1.87 -16.98
N ARG A 134 4.77 2.71 -17.42
CA ARG A 134 5.05 3.87 -18.30
C ARG A 134 4.56 5.18 -17.71
N PHE A 135 4.70 5.32 -16.40
CA PHE A 135 4.26 6.54 -15.74
C PHE A 135 5.41 7.56 -15.70
N PRO A 136 5.27 8.71 -16.40
CA PRO A 136 6.30 9.74 -16.38
C PRO A 136 6.33 10.44 -15.00
N GLY A 137 7.54 10.79 -14.54
CA GLY A 137 7.73 11.34 -13.19
C GLY A 137 7.05 12.69 -12.93
N PHE A 138 6.73 13.44 -13.97
CA PHE A 138 6.07 14.75 -13.85
C PHE A 138 4.54 14.65 -13.69
N ILE A 139 3.93 13.48 -13.91
CA ILE A 139 2.50 13.28 -13.64
C ILE A 139 2.36 12.79 -12.18
N PRO A 140 1.65 13.55 -11.32
CA PRO A 140 1.59 13.22 -9.92
C PRO A 140 0.74 11.96 -9.65
N ASN A 141 1.18 11.15 -8.69
CA ASN A 141 0.49 9.97 -8.18
C ASN A 141 0.44 9.97 -6.66
N TYR A 142 -0.40 9.10 -6.12
CA TYR A 142 -0.47 8.88 -4.68
C TYR A 142 0.74 8.11 -4.15
N VAL A 143 0.94 8.18 -2.85
CA VAL A 143 2.04 7.54 -2.13
C VAL A 143 1.52 6.82 -0.89
N ARG A 144 1.96 5.60 -0.70
CA ARG A 144 1.91 4.88 0.57
C ARG A 144 3.31 4.42 0.91
N LEU A 145 3.85 4.92 1.99
CA LEU A 145 5.19 4.58 2.42
C LEU A 145 5.21 3.25 3.19
N VAL A 146 6.36 2.63 3.17
CA VAL A 146 6.65 1.36 3.83
C VAL A 146 7.99 1.47 4.55
N ARG A 147 8.21 0.65 5.57
CA ARG A 147 9.52 0.46 6.21
C ARG A 147 9.76 -1.00 6.49
N ASP A 148 11.01 -1.38 6.57
CA ASP A 148 11.41 -2.73 6.98
C ASP A 148 11.16 -2.92 8.48
N ARG A 149 10.81 -4.16 8.83
CA ARG A 149 10.54 -4.56 10.20
C ARG A 149 11.69 -5.35 10.80
#